data_5fbf3ea3f0c2a9ee9a52db676360be57
#
_entry.id   5fbf3ea3f0c2a9ee9a52db676360be57
#
_cell.length_a   1.000
_cell.length_b   1.000
_cell.length_c   1.000
_cell.angle_alpha   90.00
_cell.angle_beta   90.00
_cell.angle_gamma   90.00
#
_symmetry.space_group_name_H-M   'P 1'
#
loop_
_entity.id
_entity.type
_entity.pdbx_description
1 polymer ?
#
loop_
_entity_poly.entity_id
_entity_poly.type
_entity_poly.pdbx_seq_one_letter_code
_entity_poly.pdbx_strand_id
1 'polypeptide(L)'
;MLLSGSFILAFGLYNIHSQSGVTEGGVLGLILLLDHWFGLSPSISSLVMNAACYVLGLRVLGWSFIVRSGVASLSFSAFYAILECFPRLWTGIAEMPLLAAVVGAIFVGGGVGICVLAGGAPGGDDALAMSVGKLLRCNVQWVYLAADIVVLLASLSYIPLRRIAY
;
A
#
# COMPACT_ATOMS: atom_id res chain seq x y z
N MET A 1 -2.03 14.04 -12.74
CA MET A 1 -2.39 12.66 -12.41
C MET A 1 -1.58 12.12 -11.23
N LEU A 2 -0.23 12.07 -11.26
CA LEU A 2 0.54 11.57 -10.09
C LEU A 2 0.26 12.34 -8.81
N LEU A 3 0.34 13.68 -8.85
CA LEU A 3 0.04 14.53 -7.69
C LEU A 3 -1.38 14.35 -7.16
N SER A 4 -2.37 14.27 -8.04
CA SER A 4 -3.77 14.07 -7.61
C SER A 4 -4.00 12.68 -7.02
N GLY A 5 -3.40 11.63 -7.61
CA GLY A 5 -3.46 10.28 -7.06
C GLY A 5 -2.79 10.20 -5.68
N SER A 6 -1.59 10.77 -5.55
CA SER A 6 -0.86 10.81 -4.27
C SER A 6 -1.60 11.60 -3.19
N PHE A 7 -2.28 12.69 -3.54
CA PHE A 7 -3.10 13.45 -2.59
C PHE A 7 -4.31 12.62 -2.10
N ILE A 8 -5.05 11.99 -3.03
CA ILE A 8 -6.21 11.15 -2.70
C ILE A 8 -5.78 10.00 -1.79
N LEU A 9 -4.66 9.35 -2.11
CA LEU A 9 -4.07 8.28 -1.33
C LEU A 9 -3.69 8.76 0.09
N ALA A 10 -2.96 9.87 0.19
CA ALA A 10 -2.55 10.45 1.47
C ALA A 10 -3.76 10.83 2.34
N PHE A 11 -4.77 11.42 1.72
CA PHE A 11 -6.00 11.81 2.41
C PHE A 11 -6.75 10.61 2.98
N GLY A 12 -6.90 9.54 2.19
CA GLY A 12 -7.56 8.30 2.61
C GLY A 12 -6.81 7.59 3.72
N LEU A 13 -5.49 7.46 3.59
CA LEU A 13 -4.65 6.85 4.61
C LEU A 13 -4.67 7.65 5.92
N TYR A 14 -4.52 8.96 5.88
CA TYR A 14 -4.49 9.80 7.07
C TYR A 14 -5.82 9.82 7.82
N ASN A 15 -6.93 10.08 7.12
CA ASN A 15 -8.22 10.32 7.76
C ASN A 15 -9.02 9.05 8.06
N ILE A 16 -8.75 7.95 7.37
CA ILE A 16 -9.57 6.74 7.44
C ILE A 16 -8.75 5.54 7.89
N HIS A 17 -7.77 5.13 7.09
CA HIS A 17 -7.09 3.85 7.28
C HIS A 17 -6.27 3.81 8.57
N SER A 18 -5.51 4.88 8.88
CA SER A 18 -4.68 4.95 10.10
C SER A 18 -5.46 4.87 11.42
N GLN A 19 -6.79 5.04 11.37
CA GLN A 19 -7.67 4.98 12.55
C GLN A 19 -8.43 3.67 12.66
N SER A 20 -8.56 2.92 11.55
CA SER A 20 -9.49 1.78 11.48
C SER A 20 -8.95 0.51 12.12
N GLY A 21 -7.64 0.39 12.35
CA GLY A 21 -7.02 -0.84 12.82
C GLY A 21 -7.22 -2.05 11.89
N VAL A 22 -7.58 -1.78 10.62
CA VAL A 22 -7.75 -2.81 9.59
C VAL A 22 -6.41 -3.43 9.26
N THR A 23 -6.39 -4.75 9.11
CA THR A 23 -5.17 -5.50 8.77
C THR A 23 -4.78 -5.21 7.31
N GLU A 24 -3.49 -5.00 7.08
CA GLU A 24 -2.97 -4.75 5.74
C GLU A 24 -2.44 -6.05 5.12
N GLY A 25 -2.69 -6.21 3.81
CA GLY A 25 -2.14 -7.29 3.00
C GLY A 25 -0.82 -6.89 2.32
N GLY A 26 -0.50 -7.51 1.19
CA GLY A 26 0.62 -7.16 0.32
C GLY A 26 2.00 -7.19 1.00
N VAL A 27 2.87 -6.29 0.60
CA VAL A 27 4.25 -6.19 1.12
C VAL A 27 4.27 -5.79 2.59
N LEU A 28 3.34 -4.93 3.04
CA LEU A 28 3.29 -4.51 4.44
C LEU A 28 2.88 -5.67 5.35
N GLY A 29 1.89 -6.46 4.97
CA GLY A 29 1.52 -7.68 5.70
C GLY A 29 2.67 -8.70 5.75
N LEU A 30 3.46 -8.82 4.67
CA LEU A 30 4.66 -9.65 4.65
C LEU A 30 5.74 -9.15 5.63
N ILE A 31 5.92 -7.83 5.76
CA ILE A 31 6.84 -7.23 6.73
C ILE A 31 6.44 -7.59 8.17
N LEU A 32 5.15 -7.52 8.48
CA LEU A 32 4.63 -7.92 9.80
C LEU A 32 4.80 -9.42 10.06
N LEU A 33 4.67 -10.26 9.04
CA LEU A 33 4.96 -11.70 9.12
C LEU A 33 6.44 -11.97 9.43
N LEU A 34 7.34 -11.26 8.78
CA LEU A 34 8.79 -11.38 9.01
C LEU A 34 9.19 -10.95 10.43
N ASP A 35 8.56 -9.90 10.96
CA ASP A 35 8.74 -9.50 12.35
C ASP A 35 8.25 -10.59 13.30
N HIS A 36 7.05 -11.11 13.07
CA HIS A 36 6.48 -12.14 13.93
C HIS A 36 7.26 -13.46 13.93
N TRP A 37 7.71 -13.95 12.77
CA TRP A 37 8.38 -15.24 12.66
C TRP A 37 9.88 -15.20 12.94
N PHE A 38 10.54 -14.11 12.58
CA PHE A 38 12.00 -14.00 12.63
C PHE A 38 12.50 -12.88 13.57
N GLY A 39 11.60 -12.08 14.16
CA GLY A 39 11.97 -10.93 14.99
C GLY A 39 12.72 -9.85 14.22
N LEU A 40 12.52 -9.77 12.90
CA LEU A 40 13.16 -8.75 12.06
C LEU A 40 12.45 -7.42 12.22
N SER A 41 13.20 -6.38 12.58
CA SER A 41 12.63 -5.04 12.73
C SER A 41 11.84 -4.63 11.46
N PRO A 42 10.55 -4.24 11.62
CA PRO A 42 9.71 -3.79 10.51
C PRO A 42 10.33 -2.65 9.70
N SER A 43 11.08 -1.75 10.35
CA SER A 43 11.76 -0.64 9.68
C SER A 43 12.82 -1.12 8.69
N ILE A 44 13.63 -2.12 9.07
CA ILE A 44 14.67 -2.68 8.20
C ILE A 44 14.03 -3.50 7.11
N SER A 45 13.08 -4.37 7.46
CA SER A 45 12.35 -5.21 6.50
C SER A 45 11.62 -4.36 5.45
N SER A 46 10.96 -3.28 5.87
CA SER A 46 10.30 -2.33 4.97
C SER A 46 11.27 -1.68 4.00
N LEU A 47 12.42 -1.18 4.49
CA LEU A 47 13.43 -0.55 3.65
C LEU A 47 13.96 -1.53 2.58
N VAL A 48 14.32 -2.74 3.01
CA VAL A 48 14.88 -3.77 2.12
C VAL A 48 13.84 -4.22 1.10
N MET A 49 12.60 -4.50 1.54
CA MET A 49 11.53 -4.95 0.65
C MET A 49 11.15 -3.88 -0.37
N ASN A 50 10.97 -2.63 0.06
CA ASN A 50 10.68 -1.53 -0.86
C ASN A 50 11.82 -1.32 -1.86
N ALA A 51 13.08 -1.34 -1.40
CA ALA A 51 14.23 -1.22 -2.29
C ALA A 51 14.26 -2.36 -3.33
N ALA A 52 14.02 -3.62 -2.91
CA ALA A 52 13.96 -4.76 -3.80
C ALA A 52 12.84 -4.63 -4.84
N CYS A 53 11.65 -4.18 -4.44
CA CYS A 53 10.52 -3.94 -5.33
C CYS A 53 10.83 -2.86 -6.38
N TYR A 54 11.45 -1.75 -5.98
CA TYR A 54 11.84 -0.70 -6.93
C TYR A 54 12.99 -1.12 -7.85
N VAL A 55 13.95 -1.92 -7.37
CA VAL A 55 15.01 -2.50 -8.22
C VAL A 55 14.42 -3.45 -9.27
N LEU A 56 13.44 -4.27 -8.88
CA LEU A 56 12.69 -5.10 -9.82
C LEU A 56 11.94 -4.21 -10.84
N GLY A 57 11.26 -3.18 -10.36
CA GLY A 57 10.57 -2.19 -11.18
C GLY A 57 11.50 -1.52 -12.19
N LEU A 58 12.70 -1.12 -11.76
CA LEU A 58 13.72 -0.56 -12.66
C LEU A 58 14.09 -1.52 -13.80
N ARG A 59 14.30 -2.79 -13.48
CA ARG A 59 14.69 -3.81 -14.47
C ARG A 59 13.56 -4.16 -15.44
N VAL A 60 12.33 -4.20 -14.96
CA VAL A 60 11.16 -4.66 -15.75
C VAL A 60 10.47 -3.51 -16.48
N LEU A 61 10.28 -2.37 -15.81
CA LEU A 61 9.51 -1.22 -16.28
C LEU A 61 10.41 -0.08 -16.83
N GLY A 62 11.67 -0.04 -16.39
CA GLY A 62 12.67 0.90 -16.87
C GLY A 62 12.78 2.19 -16.07
N TRP A 63 13.69 3.08 -16.51
CA TRP A 63 14.01 4.31 -15.78
C TRP A 63 12.85 5.30 -15.66
N SER A 64 12.04 5.40 -16.70
CA SER A 64 10.86 6.29 -16.70
C SER A 64 9.85 5.94 -15.59
N PHE A 65 9.72 4.64 -15.28
CA PHE A 65 8.93 4.18 -14.15
C PHE A 65 9.48 4.69 -12.81
N ILE A 66 10.80 4.57 -12.60
CA ILE A 66 11.45 5.02 -11.34
C ILE A 66 11.26 6.51 -11.13
N VAL A 67 11.42 7.33 -12.17
CA VAL A 67 11.22 8.79 -12.05
C VAL A 67 9.77 9.11 -11.68
N ARG A 68 8.79 8.47 -12.31
CA ARG A 68 7.37 8.68 -12.00
C ARG A 68 7.01 8.18 -10.60
N SER A 69 7.56 7.05 -10.20
CA SER A 69 7.37 6.49 -8.86
C SER A 69 8.00 7.39 -7.80
N GLY A 70 9.18 7.94 -8.04
CA GLY A 70 9.81 8.93 -7.18
C GLY A 70 8.93 10.18 -6.98
N VAL A 71 8.35 10.69 -8.07
CA VAL A 71 7.39 11.82 -7.99
C VAL A 71 6.15 11.42 -7.18
N ALA A 72 5.58 10.23 -7.42
CA ALA A 72 4.39 9.77 -6.70
C ALA A 72 4.67 9.60 -5.20
N SER A 73 5.76 8.90 -4.85
CA SER A 73 6.14 8.63 -3.45
C SER A 73 6.51 9.89 -2.68
N LEU A 74 7.29 10.81 -3.27
CA LEU A 74 7.63 12.09 -2.64
C LEU A 74 6.40 12.96 -2.46
N SER A 75 5.52 13.01 -3.47
CA SER A 75 4.26 13.76 -3.37
C SER A 75 3.33 13.19 -2.30
N PHE A 76 3.23 11.86 -2.22
CA PHE A 76 2.47 11.19 -1.16
C PHE A 76 3.00 11.56 0.21
N SER A 77 4.32 11.44 0.43
CA SER A 77 4.95 11.77 1.71
C SER A 77 4.75 13.25 2.08
N ALA A 78 4.88 14.17 1.12
CA ALA A 78 4.67 15.59 1.35
C ALA A 78 3.22 15.90 1.72
N PHE A 79 2.25 15.34 0.98
CA PHE A 79 0.82 15.54 1.30
C PHE A 79 0.44 14.91 2.64
N TYR A 80 0.97 13.74 2.96
CA TYR A 80 0.73 13.08 4.24
C TYR A 80 1.26 13.93 5.40
N ALA A 81 2.49 14.43 5.30
CA ALA A 81 3.09 15.32 6.30
C ALA A 81 2.31 16.64 6.48
N ILE A 82 1.78 17.19 5.38
CA ILE A 82 0.91 18.39 5.46
C ILE A 82 -0.39 18.04 6.20
N LEU A 83 -1.01 16.91 5.88
CA LEU A 83 -2.26 16.47 6.53
C LEU A 83 -2.07 16.21 8.02
N GLU A 84 -0.91 15.71 8.46
CA GLU A 84 -0.59 15.53 9.88
C GLU A 84 -0.61 16.84 10.69
N CYS A 85 -0.44 17.98 10.04
CA CYS A 85 -0.56 19.29 10.71
C CYS A 85 -2.01 19.68 10.99
N PHE A 86 -3.01 18.99 10.46
CA PHE A 86 -4.43 19.29 10.64
C PHE A 86 -5.12 18.22 11.50
N PRO A 87 -6.19 18.57 12.23
CA PRO A 87 -6.96 17.58 12.95
C PRO A 87 -7.66 16.62 11.97
N ARG A 88 -7.78 15.37 12.38
CA ARG A 88 -8.48 14.34 11.60
C ARG A 88 -9.95 14.67 11.44
N LEU A 89 -10.47 14.53 10.21
CA LEU A 89 -11.83 14.92 9.88
C LEU A 89 -12.89 13.94 10.36
N TRP A 90 -12.56 12.63 10.43
CA TRP A 90 -13.54 11.57 10.73
C TRP A 90 -13.11 10.70 11.91
N THR A 91 -13.05 11.29 13.09
CA THR A 91 -12.64 10.55 14.31
C THR A 91 -13.59 9.42 14.70
N GLY A 92 -14.88 9.50 14.33
CA GLY A 92 -15.89 8.46 14.60
C GLY A 92 -15.83 7.25 13.66
N ILE A 93 -15.06 7.29 12.58
CA ILE A 93 -14.98 6.19 11.61
C ILE A 93 -14.28 4.95 12.20
N ALA A 94 -13.47 5.13 13.23
CA ALA A 94 -12.81 4.05 13.96
C ALA A 94 -13.80 3.10 14.66
N GLU A 95 -15.02 3.59 14.98
CA GLU A 95 -16.08 2.80 15.61
C GLU A 95 -16.88 1.96 14.61
N MET A 96 -16.67 2.20 13.30
CA MET A 96 -17.37 1.53 12.20
C MET A 96 -16.38 0.86 11.23
N PRO A 97 -15.74 -0.27 11.60
CA PRO A 97 -14.64 -0.84 10.82
C PRO A 97 -15.03 -1.22 9.39
N LEU A 98 -16.25 -1.68 9.16
CA LEU A 98 -16.73 -2.01 7.82
C LEU A 98 -16.86 -0.76 6.94
N LEU A 99 -17.40 0.33 7.49
CA LEU A 99 -17.48 1.61 6.76
C LEU A 99 -16.10 2.18 6.49
N ALA A 100 -15.20 2.11 7.46
CA ALA A 100 -13.81 2.52 7.32
C ALA A 100 -13.10 1.72 6.21
N ALA A 101 -13.30 0.40 6.17
CA ALA A 101 -12.73 -0.46 5.13
C ALA A 101 -13.24 -0.09 3.73
N VAL A 102 -14.55 0.10 3.55
CA VAL A 102 -15.14 0.45 2.25
C VAL A 102 -14.69 1.84 1.79
N VAL A 103 -14.80 2.85 2.66
CA VAL A 103 -14.42 4.23 2.31
C VAL A 103 -12.91 4.32 2.13
N GLY A 104 -12.11 3.67 2.99
CA GLY A 104 -10.67 3.55 2.86
C GLY A 104 -10.25 2.93 1.53
N ALA A 105 -10.88 1.81 1.14
CA ALA A 105 -10.62 1.15 -0.13
C ALA A 105 -10.90 2.04 -1.35
N ILE A 106 -11.93 2.89 -1.30
CA ILE A 106 -12.24 3.83 -2.38
C ILE A 106 -11.13 4.88 -2.52
N PHE A 107 -10.69 5.47 -1.41
CA PHE A 107 -9.63 6.49 -1.43
C PHE A 107 -8.26 5.89 -1.76
N VAL A 108 -7.89 4.82 -1.09
CA VAL A 108 -6.58 4.16 -1.30
C VAL A 108 -6.53 3.55 -2.70
N GLY A 109 -7.51 2.73 -3.07
CA GLY A 109 -7.57 2.10 -4.38
C GLY A 109 -7.71 3.12 -5.52
N GLY A 110 -8.50 4.18 -5.33
CA GLY A 110 -8.62 5.27 -6.31
C GLY A 110 -7.31 6.06 -6.44
N GLY A 111 -6.67 6.42 -5.35
CA GLY A 111 -5.40 7.15 -5.33
C GLY A 111 -4.26 6.36 -5.97
N VAL A 112 -4.08 5.10 -5.55
CA VAL A 112 -3.10 4.16 -6.14
C VAL A 112 -3.42 3.92 -7.61
N GLY A 113 -4.68 3.65 -7.95
CA GLY A 113 -5.10 3.40 -9.33
C GLY A 113 -4.75 4.54 -10.27
N ILE A 114 -4.94 5.79 -9.87
CA ILE A 114 -4.56 6.98 -10.65
C ILE A 114 -3.02 7.05 -10.82
N CYS A 115 -2.24 6.74 -9.80
CA CYS A 115 -0.78 6.70 -9.88
C CYS A 115 -0.30 5.60 -10.83
N VAL A 116 -0.86 4.39 -10.72
CA VAL A 116 -0.54 3.23 -11.57
C VAL A 116 -0.90 3.51 -13.03
N LEU A 117 -2.07 4.10 -13.31
CA LEU A 117 -2.46 4.53 -14.66
C LEU A 117 -1.50 5.58 -15.25
N ALA A 118 -0.91 6.43 -14.39
CA ALA A 118 0.11 7.39 -14.81
C ALA A 118 1.51 6.75 -14.96
N GLY A 119 1.64 5.44 -14.69
CA GLY A 119 2.88 4.67 -14.83
C GLY A 119 3.87 4.89 -13.68
N GLY A 120 3.40 5.27 -12.50
CA GLY A 120 4.19 5.40 -11.28
C GLY A 120 3.61 4.57 -10.14
N ALA A 121 4.43 4.22 -9.18
CA ALA A 121 4.07 3.46 -7.98
C ALA A 121 4.36 4.32 -6.74
N PRO A 122 3.37 4.69 -5.93
CA PRO A 122 3.59 5.41 -4.68
C PRO A 122 4.24 4.56 -3.59
N GLY A 123 4.08 3.24 -3.64
CA GLY A 123 4.66 2.25 -2.73
C GLY A 123 5.47 1.16 -3.42
N GLY A 124 6.19 0.36 -2.63
CA GLY A 124 6.96 -0.78 -3.13
C GLY A 124 6.08 -1.95 -3.56
N ASP A 125 4.98 -2.17 -2.89
CA ASP A 125 3.93 -3.14 -3.25
C ASP A 125 3.31 -2.83 -4.61
N ASP A 126 3.06 -1.56 -4.91
CA ASP A 126 2.60 -1.10 -6.21
C ASP A 126 3.65 -1.37 -7.29
N ALA A 127 4.93 -1.10 -6.99
CA ALA A 127 6.03 -1.39 -7.89
C ALA A 127 6.18 -2.89 -8.16
N LEU A 128 5.98 -3.73 -7.13
CA LEU A 128 5.96 -5.19 -7.25
C LEU A 128 4.81 -5.64 -8.16
N ALA A 129 3.59 -5.17 -7.87
CA ALA A 129 2.40 -5.56 -8.61
C ALA A 129 2.48 -5.17 -10.10
N MET A 130 2.96 -3.96 -10.40
CA MET A 130 3.17 -3.52 -11.78
C MET A 130 4.25 -4.34 -12.50
N SER A 131 5.34 -4.67 -11.81
CA SER A 131 6.46 -5.44 -12.37
C SER A 131 6.05 -6.88 -12.67
N VAL A 132 5.43 -7.56 -11.69
CA VAL A 132 4.94 -8.93 -11.84
C VAL A 132 3.82 -9.01 -12.87
N GLY A 133 2.89 -8.06 -12.87
CA GLY A 133 1.83 -7.97 -13.88
C GLY A 133 2.39 -7.90 -15.31
N LYS A 134 3.44 -7.11 -15.52
CA LYS A 134 4.13 -7.04 -16.83
C LYS A 134 4.87 -8.33 -17.17
N LEU A 135 5.56 -8.95 -16.21
CA LEU A 135 6.28 -10.21 -16.41
C LEU A 135 5.33 -11.37 -16.76
N LEU A 136 4.22 -11.48 -16.04
CA LEU A 136 3.23 -12.54 -16.23
C LEU A 136 2.19 -12.21 -17.32
N ARG A 137 2.25 -11.01 -17.92
CA ARG A 137 1.28 -10.50 -18.90
C ARG A 137 -0.17 -10.56 -18.42
N CYS A 138 -0.37 -10.29 -17.14
CA CYS A 138 -1.69 -10.24 -16.51
C CYS A 138 -2.00 -8.82 -15.99
N ASN A 139 -3.28 -8.58 -15.70
CA ASN A 139 -3.69 -7.30 -15.12
C ASN A 139 -3.15 -7.18 -13.70
N VAL A 140 -2.67 -5.99 -13.36
CA VAL A 140 -2.07 -5.65 -12.05
C VAL A 140 -2.99 -6.00 -10.88
N GLN A 141 -4.31 -5.87 -11.05
CA GLN A 141 -5.32 -6.23 -10.06
C GLN A 141 -5.24 -7.70 -9.58
N TRP A 142 -4.91 -8.62 -10.48
CA TRP A 142 -4.76 -10.04 -10.12
C TRP A 142 -3.50 -10.30 -9.28
N VAL A 143 -2.46 -9.50 -9.50
CA VAL A 143 -1.23 -9.59 -8.71
C VAL A 143 -1.48 -9.08 -7.30
N TYR A 144 -2.18 -7.94 -7.13
CA TYR A 144 -2.59 -7.46 -5.81
C TYR A 144 -3.43 -8.51 -5.08
N LEU A 145 -4.49 -9.00 -5.72
CA LEU A 145 -5.37 -10.00 -5.11
C LEU A 145 -4.61 -11.27 -4.70
N ALA A 146 -3.71 -11.77 -5.54
CA ALA A 146 -2.91 -12.94 -5.22
C ALA A 146 -1.95 -12.67 -4.05
N ALA A 147 -1.27 -11.51 -4.04
CA ALA A 147 -0.38 -11.12 -2.96
C ALA A 147 -1.13 -11.00 -1.63
N ASP A 148 -2.28 -10.34 -1.64
CA ASP A 148 -3.12 -10.16 -0.45
C ASP A 148 -3.62 -11.51 0.09
N ILE A 149 -4.13 -12.38 -0.77
CA ILE A 149 -4.58 -13.72 -0.36
C ILE A 149 -3.44 -14.53 0.25
N VAL A 150 -2.27 -14.55 -0.37
CA VAL A 150 -1.11 -15.30 0.13
C VAL A 150 -0.69 -14.78 1.50
N VAL A 151 -0.59 -13.46 1.65
CA VAL A 151 -0.17 -12.84 2.91
C VAL A 151 -1.23 -13.03 4.00
N LEU A 152 -2.51 -12.85 3.68
CA LEU A 152 -3.60 -13.06 4.64
C LEU A 152 -3.68 -14.52 5.11
N LEU A 153 -3.53 -15.50 4.19
CA LEU A 153 -3.48 -16.92 4.56
C LEU A 153 -2.28 -17.23 5.47
N ALA A 154 -1.11 -16.64 5.18
CA ALA A 154 0.05 -16.78 6.04
C ALA A 154 -0.15 -16.09 7.41
N SER A 155 -0.86 -14.97 7.45
CA SER A 155 -1.20 -14.23 8.67
C SER A 155 -2.16 -14.98 9.60
N LEU A 156 -2.91 -15.97 9.08
CA LEU A 156 -3.73 -16.87 9.90
C LEU A 156 -2.90 -17.64 10.95
N SER A 157 -1.58 -17.73 10.78
CA SER A 157 -0.70 -18.37 11.74
C SER A 157 -0.57 -17.62 13.07
N TYR A 158 -0.86 -16.30 13.11
CA TYR A 158 -0.69 -15.48 14.31
C TYR A 158 -1.84 -14.48 14.57
N ILE A 159 -2.70 -14.21 13.59
CA ILE A 159 -3.82 -13.30 13.74
C ILE A 159 -5.13 -14.09 13.87
N PRO A 160 -5.96 -13.85 14.90
CA PRO A 160 -7.25 -14.52 15.03
C PRO A 160 -8.19 -14.13 13.88
N LEU A 161 -8.93 -15.11 13.36
CA LEU A 161 -9.86 -14.99 12.23
C LEU A 161 -10.80 -13.75 12.30
N ARG A 162 -11.18 -13.33 13.51
CA ARG A 162 -12.04 -12.15 13.70
C ARG A 162 -11.41 -10.84 13.21
N ARG A 163 -10.07 -10.72 13.23
CA ARG A 163 -9.39 -9.50 12.76
C ARG A 163 -9.10 -9.53 11.26
N ILE A 164 -9.07 -10.71 10.66
CA ILE A 164 -8.85 -10.88 9.22
C ILE A 164 -10.14 -10.64 8.41
N ALA A 165 -11.31 -10.75 9.07
CA ALA A 165 -12.60 -10.57 8.42
C ALA A 165 -13.01 -9.09 8.17
N TYR A 166 -12.19 -8.15 8.60
CA TYR A 166 -12.33 -6.71 8.36
C TYR A 166 -11.17 -6.17 7.55
#